data_a1212957e63d2e54e2eac2d6fcfa32c0
#
_entry.id   a1212957e63d2e54e2eac2d6fcfa32c0
#
_cell.length_a   1.000
_cell.length_b   1.000
_cell.length_c   1.000
_cell.angle_alpha   90.00
_cell.angle_beta   90.00
_cell.angle_gamma   90.00
#
_symmetry.space_group_name_H-M   'P 1'
#
loop_
_entity.id
_entity.type
_entity.pdbx_description
1 polymer ?
#
loop_
_entity_poly.entity_id
_entity_poly.type
_entity_poly.pdbx_seq_one_letter_code
_entity_poly.pdbx_strand_id
1 'polypeptide(L)'
;HVIMGVALEAFWGGVKAADELQSELAQRSGVGVSMGSTATVAALRAFGAKNIAVLTPHQPRGDEQVRTYFEEAGFPVKRLIGLKCPSPVQIAHTTPKQVIDALRQLDGDDVDALVQVGTNLAAIKLCAAAEQWFEKPVLAINMTTYWDALRRSGIHDRLYGFGSLLEKF
;
A
#
# COMPACT_ATOMS: atom_id res chain seq x y z
N HIS A 1 1.38 18.76 8.29
CA HIS A 1 0.94 17.62 7.47
C HIS A 1 0.28 16.56 8.34
N VAL A 2 -0.76 15.90 7.85
CA VAL A 2 -1.49 14.81 8.56
C VAL A 2 -1.43 13.53 7.75
N ILE A 3 -1.52 12.39 8.43
CA ILE A 3 -1.62 11.07 7.81
C ILE A 3 -2.98 10.47 8.15
N MET A 4 -3.72 10.02 7.15
CA MET A 4 -4.90 9.20 7.35
C MET A 4 -4.48 7.75 7.59
N GLY A 5 -4.60 7.29 8.84
CA GLY A 5 -4.13 5.96 9.27
C GLY A 5 -5.12 4.81 9.04
N VAL A 6 -6.09 4.96 8.14
CA VAL A 6 -7.09 3.95 7.80
C VAL A 6 -6.91 3.57 6.33
N ALA A 7 -6.92 2.26 6.02
CA ALA A 7 -6.62 1.80 4.68
C ALA A 7 -7.87 1.66 3.80
N LEU A 8 -8.85 0.88 4.22
CA LEU A 8 -9.95 0.47 3.34
C LEU A 8 -10.79 1.64 2.84
N GLU A 9 -11.06 2.60 3.70
CA GLU A 9 -11.82 3.81 3.39
C GLU A 9 -11.16 4.64 2.29
N ALA A 10 -9.83 4.63 2.23
CA ALA A 10 -9.06 5.32 1.22
C ALA A 10 -9.15 4.69 -0.18
N PHE A 11 -9.69 3.47 -0.30
CA PHE A 11 -9.92 2.77 -1.57
C PHE A 11 -11.40 2.74 -1.99
N TRP A 12 -12.29 3.08 -1.08
CA TRP A 12 -13.73 2.93 -1.30
C TRP A 12 -14.26 3.92 -2.32
N GLY A 13 -14.94 3.41 -3.35
CA GLY A 13 -15.54 4.24 -4.40
C GLY A 13 -14.56 4.68 -5.50
N GLY A 14 -13.38 4.07 -5.57
CA GLY A 14 -12.40 4.29 -6.63
C GLY A 14 -11.57 5.56 -6.49
N VAL A 15 -10.84 5.91 -7.54
CA VAL A 15 -9.87 7.03 -7.54
C VAL A 15 -10.56 8.35 -7.26
N LYS A 16 -11.69 8.63 -7.91
CA LYS A 16 -12.40 9.91 -7.72
C LYS A 16 -12.81 10.13 -6.27
N ALA A 17 -13.39 9.12 -5.62
CA ALA A 17 -13.82 9.22 -4.23
C ALA A 17 -12.63 9.39 -3.28
N ALA A 18 -11.50 8.73 -3.56
CA ALA A 18 -10.27 8.91 -2.79
C ALA A 18 -9.72 10.34 -2.89
N ASP A 19 -9.70 10.92 -4.09
CA ASP A 19 -9.26 12.30 -4.31
C ASP A 19 -10.18 13.32 -3.64
N GLU A 20 -11.51 13.11 -3.69
CA GLU A 20 -12.48 13.93 -3.00
C GLU A 20 -12.29 13.86 -1.48
N LEU A 21 -12.13 12.67 -0.91
CA LEU A 21 -11.85 12.46 0.51
C LEU A 21 -10.57 13.15 0.94
N GLN A 22 -9.48 13.00 0.19
CA GLN A 22 -8.21 13.65 0.50
C GLN A 22 -8.33 15.17 0.49
N SER A 23 -9.04 15.71 -0.49
CA SER A 23 -9.28 17.15 -0.62
C SER A 23 -10.14 17.70 0.54
N GLU A 24 -11.20 16.98 0.92
CA GLU A 24 -12.05 17.34 2.06
C GLU A 24 -11.27 17.35 3.38
N LEU A 25 -10.45 16.31 3.62
CA LEU A 25 -9.61 16.22 4.80
C LEU A 25 -8.57 17.34 4.85
N ALA A 26 -7.95 17.68 3.72
CA ALA A 26 -6.99 18.79 3.64
C ALA A 26 -7.68 20.14 3.90
N GLN A 27 -8.86 20.35 3.36
CA GLN A 27 -9.64 21.57 3.60
C GLN A 27 -10.03 21.71 5.07
N ARG A 28 -10.53 20.64 5.70
CA ARG A 28 -10.95 20.64 7.10
C ARG A 28 -9.79 20.80 8.09
N SER A 29 -8.64 20.21 7.79
CA SER A 29 -7.46 20.24 8.65
C SER A 29 -6.62 21.51 8.46
N GLY A 30 -6.76 22.20 7.32
CA GLY A 30 -5.93 23.36 6.94
C GLY A 30 -4.48 22.99 6.59
N VAL A 31 -4.17 21.70 6.46
CA VAL A 31 -2.82 21.20 6.14
C VAL A 31 -2.87 20.08 5.10
N GLY A 32 -1.72 19.74 4.51
CA GLY A 32 -1.63 18.61 3.58
C GLY A 32 -1.97 17.27 4.23
N VAL A 33 -2.52 16.34 3.44
CA VAL A 33 -2.93 15.00 3.91
C VAL A 33 -2.30 13.93 3.01
N SER A 34 -1.68 12.92 3.63
CA SER A 34 -1.26 11.70 2.98
C SER A 34 -2.22 10.56 3.30
N MET A 35 -2.62 9.80 2.28
CA MET A 35 -3.49 8.63 2.40
C MET A 35 -2.82 7.41 1.75
N GLY A 36 -3.10 6.24 2.28
CA GLY A 36 -2.47 5.00 1.82
C GLY A 36 -2.68 4.70 0.34
N SER A 37 -3.87 4.96 -0.20
CA SER A 37 -4.21 4.75 -1.61
C SER A 37 -3.39 5.62 -2.55
N THR A 38 -3.45 6.95 -2.38
CA THR A 38 -2.75 7.92 -3.23
C THR A 38 -1.23 7.84 -3.07
N ALA A 39 -0.75 7.62 -1.84
CA ALA A 39 0.67 7.43 -1.56
C ALA A 39 1.25 6.17 -2.23
N THR A 40 0.49 5.07 -2.23
CA THR A 40 0.93 3.83 -2.90
C THR A 40 0.98 4.00 -4.42
N VAL A 41 0.03 4.69 -5.02
CA VAL A 41 0.06 5.04 -6.44
C VAL A 41 1.28 5.90 -6.78
N ALA A 42 1.59 6.90 -5.94
CA ALA A 42 2.79 7.73 -6.13
C ALA A 42 4.08 6.89 -6.04
N ALA A 43 4.16 5.97 -5.08
CA ALA A 43 5.30 5.06 -4.92
C ALA A 43 5.46 4.12 -6.14
N LEU A 44 4.38 3.51 -6.62
CA LEU A 44 4.40 2.67 -7.82
C LEU A 44 4.90 3.43 -9.06
N ARG A 45 4.48 4.68 -9.21
CA ARG A 45 4.96 5.56 -10.29
C ARG A 45 6.45 5.89 -10.14
N ALA A 46 6.93 6.12 -8.92
CA ALA A 46 8.36 6.37 -8.66
C ALA A 46 9.24 5.20 -9.08
N PHE A 47 8.76 3.96 -8.90
CA PHE A 47 9.44 2.75 -9.38
C PHE A 47 9.23 2.46 -10.87
N GLY A 48 8.33 3.15 -11.56
CA GLY A 48 7.97 2.86 -12.95
C GLY A 48 7.23 1.52 -13.11
N ALA A 49 6.64 0.99 -12.03
CA ALA A 49 5.85 -0.24 -12.07
C ALA A 49 4.63 -0.08 -12.98
N LYS A 50 4.24 -1.15 -13.68
CA LYS A 50 3.07 -1.18 -14.57
C LYS A 50 2.04 -2.19 -14.09
N ASN A 51 2.46 -3.42 -13.81
CA ASN A 51 1.60 -4.50 -13.35
C ASN A 51 1.88 -4.81 -11.90
N ILE A 52 0.84 -5.00 -11.10
CA ILE A 52 1.00 -5.25 -9.67
C ILE A 52 0.29 -6.54 -9.23
N ALA A 53 0.73 -7.07 -8.10
CA ALA A 53 -0.04 -8.04 -7.33
C ALA A 53 -0.25 -7.53 -5.91
N VAL A 54 -1.40 -7.85 -5.32
CA VAL A 54 -1.87 -7.20 -4.09
C VAL A 54 -2.19 -8.22 -3.00
N LEU A 55 -1.63 -8.01 -1.82
CA LEU A 55 -2.01 -8.69 -0.58
C LEU A 55 -2.88 -7.78 0.28
N THR A 56 -4.04 -8.27 0.71
CA THR A 56 -4.91 -7.57 1.64
C THR A 56 -5.29 -8.45 2.84
N PRO A 57 -5.65 -7.89 3.99
CA PRO A 57 -6.28 -8.63 5.07
C PRO A 57 -7.80 -8.70 4.93
N HIS A 58 -8.37 -8.10 3.89
CA HIS A 58 -9.81 -7.80 3.79
C HIS A 58 -10.65 -9.03 3.42
N GLN A 59 -11.96 -8.85 3.56
CA GLN A 59 -12.99 -9.74 3.02
C GLN A 59 -13.19 -9.44 1.52
N PRO A 60 -13.80 -10.34 0.73
CA PRO A 60 -13.90 -10.20 -0.73
C PRO A 60 -14.42 -8.85 -1.23
N ARG A 61 -15.37 -8.23 -0.52
CA ARG A 61 -15.89 -6.90 -0.87
C ARG A 61 -14.84 -5.80 -0.74
N GLY A 62 -13.97 -5.89 0.26
CA GLY A 62 -12.85 -4.96 0.42
C GLY A 62 -11.77 -5.19 -0.62
N ASP A 63 -11.51 -6.46 -0.95
CA ASP A 63 -10.55 -6.85 -2.00
C ASP A 63 -10.96 -6.28 -3.36
N GLU A 64 -12.26 -6.32 -3.68
CA GLU A 64 -12.81 -5.74 -4.91
C GLU A 64 -12.60 -4.22 -4.97
N GLN A 65 -12.83 -3.49 -3.86
CA GLN A 65 -12.58 -2.05 -3.83
C GLN A 65 -11.10 -1.71 -4.06
N VAL A 66 -10.20 -2.47 -3.44
CA VAL A 66 -8.75 -2.29 -3.64
C VAL A 66 -8.35 -2.57 -5.09
N ARG A 67 -8.86 -3.64 -5.69
CA ARG A 67 -8.62 -3.98 -7.10
C ARG A 67 -9.10 -2.86 -8.02
N THR A 68 -10.37 -2.48 -7.90
CA THR A 68 -10.99 -1.43 -8.72
C THR A 68 -10.19 -0.13 -8.65
N TYR A 69 -9.82 0.28 -7.44
CA TYR A 69 -9.02 1.49 -7.25
C TYR A 69 -7.70 1.47 -8.01
N PHE A 70 -6.90 0.39 -7.88
CA PHE A 70 -5.62 0.31 -8.57
C PHE A 70 -5.78 0.21 -10.09
N GLU A 71 -6.77 -0.51 -10.58
CA GLU A 71 -7.06 -0.61 -12.01
C GLU A 71 -7.51 0.75 -12.59
N GLU A 72 -8.36 1.51 -11.89
CA GLU A 72 -8.71 2.89 -12.25
C GLU A 72 -7.50 3.84 -12.20
N ALA A 73 -6.57 3.63 -11.27
CA ALA A 73 -5.33 4.40 -11.17
C ALA A 73 -4.29 4.06 -12.27
N GLY A 74 -4.60 3.08 -13.13
CA GLY A 74 -3.78 2.66 -14.26
C GLY A 74 -2.81 1.52 -13.94
N PHE A 75 -3.03 0.76 -12.86
CA PHE A 75 -2.22 -0.39 -12.46
C PHE A 75 -3.01 -1.70 -12.55
N PRO A 76 -2.91 -2.46 -13.64
CA PRO A 76 -3.52 -3.79 -13.75
C PRO A 76 -3.12 -4.70 -12.58
N VAL A 77 -4.12 -5.22 -11.87
CA VAL A 77 -3.92 -6.13 -10.74
C VAL A 77 -3.91 -7.58 -11.25
N LYS A 78 -2.73 -8.13 -11.51
CA LYS A 78 -2.57 -9.50 -12.05
C LYS A 78 -3.07 -10.57 -11.08
N ARG A 79 -2.76 -10.40 -9.79
CA ARG A 79 -3.19 -11.30 -8.71
C ARG A 79 -3.56 -10.50 -7.47
N LEU A 80 -4.55 -10.99 -6.74
CA LEU A 80 -4.90 -10.45 -5.44
C LEU A 80 -5.20 -11.60 -4.47
N ILE A 81 -4.60 -11.56 -3.30
CA ILE A 81 -4.87 -12.49 -2.20
C ILE A 81 -5.43 -11.69 -1.02
N GLY A 82 -6.68 -11.99 -0.65
CA GLY A 82 -7.30 -11.53 0.59
C GLY A 82 -7.15 -12.57 1.69
N LEU A 83 -6.58 -12.19 2.83
CA LEU A 83 -6.42 -13.08 3.99
C LEU A 83 -7.75 -13.34 4.73
N LYS A 84 -8.81 -12.60 4.37
CA LYS A 84 -10.18 -12.73 4.91
C LYS A 84 -10.22 -12.68 6.43
N CYS A 85 -9.42 -11.80 7.04
CA CYS A 85 -9.41 -11.63 8.49
C CYS A 85 -10.81 -11.24 8.98
N PRO A 86 -11.34 -11.93 10.03
CA PRO A 86 -12.74 -11.73 10.43
C PRO A 86 -13.00 -10.42 11.17
N SER A 87 -11.97 -9.73 11.63
CA SER A 87 -12.08 -8.42 12.29
C SER A 87 -10.78 -7.61 12.20
N PRO A 88 -10.84 -6.28 12.42
CA PRO A 88 -9.64 -5.45 12.50
C PRO A 88 -8.61 -5.93 13.54
N VAL A 89 -9.07 -6.46 14.67
CA VAL A 89 -8.20 -7.03 15.70
C VAL A 89 -7.45 -8.24 15.18
N GLN A 90 -8.13 -9.13 14.45
CA GLN A 90 -7.51 -10.33 13.88
C GLN A 90 -6.50 -10.01 12.77
N ILE A 91 -6.61 -8.88 12.11
CA ILE A 91 -5.58 -8.43 11.16
C ILE A 91 -4.23 -8.29 11.86
N ALA A 92 -4.20 -7.69 13.06
CA ALA A 92 -2.97 -7.52 13.84
C ALA A 92 -2.36 -8.85 14.33
N HIS A 93 -3.14 -9.93 14.35
CA HIS A 93 -2.69 -11.28 14.74
C HIS A 93 -2.23 -12.13 13.54
N THR A 94 -2.25 -11.58 12.31
CA THR A 94 -1.72 -12.27 11.13
C THR A 94 -0.24 -12.58 11.34
N THR A 95 0.13 -13.82 11.19
CA THR A 95 1.51 -14.26 11.43
C THR A 95 2.43 -13.88 10.29
N PRO A 96 3.74 -13.68 10.56
CA PRO A 96 4.75 -13.47 9.50
C PRO A 96 4.70 -14.56 8.42
N LYS A 97 4.49 -15.82 8.81
CA LYS A 97 4.39 -16.94 7.88
C LYS A 97 3.25 -16.77 6.87
N GLN A 98 2.06 -16.38 7.34
CA GLN A 98 0.92 -16.13 6.44
C GLN A 98 1.20 -15.03 5.42
N VAL A 99 1.85 -13.94 5.84
CA VAL A 99 2.24 -12.84 4.94
C VAL A 99 3.27 -13.32 3.91
N ILE A 100 4.31 -14.03 4.34
CA ILE A 100 5.36 -14.54 3.45
C ILE A 100 4.81 -15.53 2.44
N ASP A 101 3.97 -16.47 2.89
CA ASP A 101 3.35 -17.48 2.02
C ASP A 101 2.44 -16.82 0.96
N ALA A 102 1.71 -15.76 1.34
CA ALA A 102 0.89 -14.99 0.40
C ALA A 102 1.74 -14.20 -0.60
N LEU A 103 2.79 -13.53 -0.14
CA LEU A 103 3.70 -12.78 -1.04
C LEU A 103 4.36 -13.71 -2.06
N ARG A 104 4.77 -14.92 -1.67
CA ARG A 104 5.32 -15.92 -2.60
C ARG A 104 4.34 -16.38 -3.68
N GLN A 105 3.05 -16.47 -3.34
CA GLN A 105 2.01 -16.84 -4.30
C GLN A 105 1.65 -15.67 -5.24
N LEU A 106 1.90 -14.45 -4.81
CA LEU A 106 1.64 -13.23 -5.59
C LEU A 106 2.77 -12.92 -6.57
N ASP A 107 3.99 -13.38 -6.29
CA ASP A 107 5.13 -13.12 -7.15
C ASP A 107 5.03 -13.84 -8.51
N GLY A 108 5.68 -13.29 -9.52
CA GLY A 108 5.76 -13.83 -10.88
C GLY A 108 6.38 -12.84 -11.86
N ASP A 109 6.86 -13.34 -13.00
CA ASP A 109 7.55 -12.54 -14.03
C ASP A 109 6.65 -11.49 -14.69
N ASP A 110 5.33 -11.64 -14.56
CA ASP A 110 4.31 -10.73 -15.09
C ASP A 110 3.94 -9.59 -14.13
N VAL A 111 4.64 -9.47 -13.00
CA VAL A 111 4.40 -8.50 -11.92
C VAL A 111 5.65 -7.66 -11.68
N ASP A 112 5.51 -6.35 -11.77
CA ASP A 112 6.61 -5.40 -11.56
C ASP A 112 6.78 -5.01 -10.08
N ALA A 113 5.71 -5.07 -9.30
CA ALA A 113 5.71 -4.74 -7.87
C ALA A 113 4.64 -5.50 -7.09
N LEU A 114 4.92 -5.81 -5.84
CA LEU A 114 3.96 -6.35 -4.88
C LEU A 114 3.49 -5.23 -3.94
N VAL A 115 2.21 -5.22 -3.61
CA VAL A 115 1.61 -4.22 -2.71
C VAL A 115 0.90 -4.92 -1.56
N GLN A 116 1.25 -4.59 -0.33
CA GLN A 116 0.50 -4.99 0.85
C GLN A 116 -0.40 -3.84 1.30
N VAL A 117 -1.71 -4.08 1.31
CA VAL A 117 -2.75 -3.16 1.79
C VAL A 117 -3.22 -3.59 3.19
N GLY A 118 -3.70 -2.64 3.99
CA GLY A 118 -4.19 -2.90 5.35
C GLY A 118 -3.22 -2.42 6.42
N THR A 119 -3.55 -1.30 7.06
CA THR A 119 -2.67 -0.59 8.01
C THR A 119 -2.43 -1.36 9.32
N ASN A 120 -3.37 -2.21 9.73
CA ASN A 120 -3.22 -3.06 10.92
C ASN A 120 -2.34 -4.30 10.71
N LEU A 121 -2.00 -4.62 9.45
CA LEU A 121 -1.11 -5.72 9.13
C LEU A 121 0.35 -5.27 9.27
N ALA A 122 1.06 -5.82 10.24
CA ALA A 122 2.45 -5.48 10.52
C ALA A 122 3.39 -6.08 9.46
N ALA A 123 3.57 -5.41 8.32
CA ALA A 123 4.23 -5.97 7.15
C ALA A 123 5.50 -5.22 6.71
N ILE A 124 5.81 -4.02 7.21
CA ILE A 124 6.93 -3.20 6.69
C ILE A 124 8.24 -3.96 6.62
N LYS A 125 8.67 -4.60 7.71
CA LYS A 125 9.93 -5.36 7.76
C LYS A 125 9.90 -6.60 6.88
N LEU A 126 8.75 -7.26 6.76
CA LEU A 126 8.56 -8.41 5.89
C LEU A 126 8.63 -8.01 4.41
N CYS A 127 7.99 -6.92 4.04
CA CYS A 127 8.04 -6.37 2.69
C CYS A 127 9.47 -5.95 2.31
N ALA A 128 10.19 -5.25 3.21
CA ALA A 128 11.58 -4.87 2.99
C ALA A 128 12.51 -6.09 2.78
N ALA A 129 12.31 -7.17 3.55
CA ALA A 129 13.06 -8.41 3.36
C ALA A 129 12.66 -9.13 2.05
N ALA A 130 11.38 -9.09 1.69
CA ALA A 130 10.86 -9.73 0.48
C ALA A 130 11.40 -9.09 -0.81
N GLU A 131 11.76 -7.81 -0.82
CA GLU A 131 12.43 -7.16 -1.94
C GLU A 131 13.75 -7.85 -2.32
N GLN A 132 14.46 -8.43 -1.34
CA GLN A 132 15.69 -9.18 -1.57
C GLN A 132 15.45 -10.57 -2.19
N TRP A 133 14.25 -11.15 -1.96
CA TRP A 133 13.91 -12.47 -2.49
C TRP A 133 13.33 -12.41 -3.89
N PHE A 134 12.57 -11.35 -4.18
CA PHE A 134 11.83 -11.20 -5.44
C PHE A 134 12.52 -10.27 -6.43
N GLU A 135 13.57 -9.55 -5.99
CA GLU A 135 14.32 -8.57 -6.79
C GLU A 135 13.43 -7.49 -7.44
N LYS A 136 12.33 -7.14 -6.75
CA LYS A 136 11.36 -6.12 -7.16
C LYS A 136 10.79 -5.38 -5.96
N PRO A 137 10.18 -4.20 -6.15
CA PRO A 137 9.55 -3.45 -5.05
C PRO A 137 8.44 -4.26 -4.37
N VAL A 138 8.46 -4.30 -3.04
CA VAL A 138 7.39 -4.86 -2.20
C VAL A 138 6.92 -3.79 -1.23
N LEU A 139 5.82 -3.15 -1.58
CA LEU A 139 5.35 -1.93 -0.93
C LEU A 139 4.35 -2.24 0.18
N ALA A 140 4.69 -1.95 1.43
CA ALA A 140 3.73 -1.93 2.54
C ALA A 140 3.01 -0.56 2.57
N ILE A 141 1.69 -0.56 2.70
CA ILE A 141 0.87 0.67 2.69
C ILE A 141 1.30 1.69 3.76
N ASN A 142 1.69 1.23 4.94
CA ASN A 142 2.18 2.11 5.99
C ASN A 142 3.50 2.79 5.61
N MET A 143 4.37 2.08 4.91
CA MET A 143 5.63 2.62 4.41
C MET A 143 5.39 3.67 3.33
N THR A 144 4.52 3.38 2.35
CA THR A 144 4.20 4.33 1.27
C THR A 144 3.54 5.59 1.81
N THR A 145 2.62 5.46 2.77
CA THR A 145 1.96 6.60 3.40
C THR A 145 2.94 7.47 4.19
N TYR A 146 3.85 6.86 4.93
CA TYR A 146 4.88 7.57 5.67
C TYR A 146 5.87 8.28 4.74
N TRP A 147 6.33 7.60 3.69
CA TRP A 147 7.18 8.18 2.65
C TRP A 147 6.54 9.42 2.00
N ASP A 148 5.29 9.31 1.56
CA ASP A 148 4.56 10.43 0.95
C ASP A 148 4.44 11.61 1.91
N ALA A 149 4.13 11.35 3.19
CA ALA A 149 4.04 12.39 4.20
C ALA A 149 5.37 13.11 4.43
N LEU A 150 6.49 12.40 4.47
CA LEU A 150 7.82 12.98 4.56
C LEU A 150 8.11 13.88 3.35
N ARG A 151 7.93 13.36 2.14
CA ARG A 151 8.24 14.09 0.90
C ARG A 151 7.37 15.33 0.73
N ARG A 152 6.08 15.24 1.04
CA ARG A 152 5.15 16.40 1.06
C ARG A 152 5.44 17.41 2.16
N SER A 153 6.14 17.00 3.21
CA SER A 153 6.62 17.90 4.29
C SER A 153 8.01 18.49 4.00
N GLY A 154 8.60 18.23 2.84
CA GLY A 154 9.94 18.70 2.47
C GLY A 154 11.08 17.95 3.15
N ILE A 155 10.80 16.79 3.76
CA ILE A 155 11.79 15.95 4.43
C ILE A 155 12.29 14.91 3.42
N HIS A 156 13.55 14.99 3.03
CA HIS A 156 14.17 14.14 2.01
C HIS A 156 15.19 13.14 2.59
N ASP A 157 15.20 12.98 3.91
CA ASP A 157 16.09 12.00 4.57
C ASP A 157 15.82 10.59 4.05
N ARG A 158 16.90 9.83 3.85
CA ARG A 158 16.85 8.43 3.45
C ARG A 158 16.81 7.55 4.69
N LEU A 159 15.85 6.65 4.76
CA LEU A 159 15.65 5.76 5.89
C LEU A 159 15.96 4.32 5.47
N TYR A 160 17.01 3.76 6.03
CA TYR A 160 17.50 2.43 5.69
C TYR A 160 16.83 1.31 6.50
N GLY A 161 16.70 0.14 5.88
CA GLY A 161 16.15 -1.07 6.51
C GLY A 161 14.62 -1.11 6.60
N PHE A 162 13.93 -0.25 5.84
CA PHE A 162 12.46 -0.20 5.74
C PHE A 162 11.95 -0.38 4.31
N GLY A 163 12.84 -0.77 3.39
CA GLY A 163 12.54 -1.00 1.99
C GLY A 163 13.09 0.08 1.06
N SER A 164 13.25 -0.30 -0.18
CA SER A 164 13.91 0.49 -1.22
C SER A 164 13.24 1.84 -1.52
N LEU A 165 11.94 1.98 -1.24
CA LEU A 165 11.22 3.26 -1.41
C LEU A 165 11.82 4.36 -0.52
N LEU A 166 12.00 4.10 0.76
CA LEU A 166 12.55 5.06 1.72
C LEU A 166 14.08 5.27 1.58
N GLU A 167 14.75 4.34 0.89
CA GLU A 167 16.19 4.38 0.66
C GLU A 167 16.58 5.13 -0.63
N LYS A 168 15.71 5.10 -1.65
CA LYS A 168 16.04 5.61 -3.00
C LYS A 168 15.36 6.94 -3.35
N PHE A 169 14.12 7.11 -2.90
CA PHE A 169 13.26 8.23 -3.34
C PHE A 169 12.96 9.28 -2.25
#